data_3928c376aae6d20dbfeac8429cc9b2db
#
_entry.id   3928c376aae6d20dbfeac8429cc9b2db
#
_cell.length_a   1.000
_cell.length_b   1.000
_cell.length_c   1.000
_cell.angle_alpha   90.00
_cell.angle_beta   90.00
_cell.angle_gamma   90.00
#
_symmetry.space_group_name_H-M   'P 1'
#
loop_
_entity.id
_entity.type
_entity.pdbx_description
1 polymer ?
#
loop_
_entity_poly.entity_id
_entity_poly.type
_entity_poly.pdbx_seq_one_letter_code
_entity_poly.pdbx_strand_id
1 'polypeptide(L)'
;VSDNPYQDDKGNKDASITNTHGVGSMTPAHAKSGESHYVGGGPFLIGDTMTGGYGKGPDILHDCTIGVDKGEIAVIVGPNGAGKSTAMKAVFGMLDVRAGSVRLDGEDITNLSPQDRVIKGMGFVPQTSNIFTSMTVEENLEMGAFIRRDDISQTMEQVYDLFPILRDKRNQAAGELSGGQRQQVAVGRALMTQPKVLMLDEPTAGVSPIVMDELFDRIIEVSRTGLPILMVEQNARQALEIADKGYVLVQGRNAYTGTGKELLADPEVRKSFLGG
;
A
#
# COMPACT_ATOMS: atom_id res chain seq x y z
N VAL A 1 -46.05 0.76 -48.01
CA VAL A 1 -45.87 1.62 -49.14
C VAL A 1 -44.56 2.38 -48.87
N SER A 2 -43.54 1.85 -49.46
CA SER A 2 -42.58 2.36 -50.49
C SER A 2 -41.62 3.37 -49.92
N ASP A 3 -40.35 3.45 -50.15
CA ASP A 3 -39.42 2.75 -51.05
C ASP A 3 -38.01 3.26 -50.62
N ASN A 4 -37.06 2.36 -50.63
CA ASN A 4 -35.65 2.72 -50.75
C ASN A 4 -35.34 2.86 -52.25
N PRO A 5 -34.57 3.82 -52.72
CA PRO A 5 -33.35 3.44 -53.41
C PRO A 5 -32.23 4.48 -53.26
N TYR A 6 -30.95 4.13 -53.26
CA TYR A 6 -30.06 3.96 -54.38
C TYR A 6 -28.70 3.44 -53.94
N GLN A 7 -28.28 2.47 -54.73
CA GLN A 7 -26.91 1.95 -54.83
C GLN A 7 -26.05 2.82 -55.76
N ASP A 8 -24.74 2.66 -55.56
CA ASP A 8 -23.62 2.72 -56.50
C ASP A 8 -23.22 4.08 -57.13
N ASP A 9 -22.02 4.50 -57.01
CA ASP A 9 -20.97 4.31 -58.01
C ASP A 9 -19.56 4.74 -57.61
N LYS A 10 -18.59 4.11 -58.26
CA LYS A 10 -17.13 4.16 -58.16
C LYS A 10 -16.53 5.47 -58.68
N GLY A 11 -15.35 5.84 -58.15
CA GLY A 11 -14.46 6.72 -58.92
C GLY A 11 -13.32 7.38 -58.17
N ASN A 12 -12.25 6.70 -58.09
CA ASN A 12 -10.81 7.05 -58.06
C ASN A 12 -10.41 8.49 -58.43
N LYS A 13 -9.53 9.15 -57.63
CA LYS A 13 -8.21 9.68 -58.00
C LYS A 13 -7.68 10.69 -56.97
N ASP A 14 -6.51 10.36 -56.50
CA ASP A 14 -5.37 11.17 -56.10
C ASP A 14 -5.50 12.70 -55.93
N ALA A 15 -5.17 13.20 -54.72
CA ALA A 15 -4.30 14.37 -54.55
C ALA A 15 -3.77 14.41 -53.11
N SER A 16 -2.48 14.27 -52.95
CA SER A 16 -1.65 14.54 -51.81
C SER A 16 -1.80 15.94 -51.28
N ILE A 17 -2.07 16.11 -49.98
CA ILE A 17 -1.60 17.27 -49.22
C ILE A 17 -1.12 16.77 -47.85
N THR A 18 0.17 16.80 -47.69
CA THR A 18 0.89 16.70 -46.44
C THR A 18 0.49 17.80 -45.48
N ASN A 19 0.04 17.46 -44.28
CA ASN A 19 0.19 18.33 -43.14
C ASN A 19 0.48 17.49 -41.91
N THR A 20 1.77 17.47 -41.57
CA THR A 20 2.38 16.94 -40.39
C THR A 20 2.02 17.79 -39.19
N HIS A 21 1.15 17.28 -38.32
CA HIS A 21 1.24 17.57 -36.91
C HIS A 21 1.25 16.24 -36.18
N GLY A 22 2.47 15.84 -35.84
CA GLY A 22 2.74 14.64 -35.07
C GLY A 22 2.14 14.77 -33.68
N VAL A 23 1.07 14.01 -33.45
CA VAL A 23 0.75 13.56 -32.11
C VAL A 23 1.74 12.45 -31.84
N GLY A 24 2.81 12.78 -31.12
CA GLY A 24 3.79 11.82 -30.68
C GLY A 24 3.10 10.76 -29.83
N SER A 25 3.04 9.55 -30.37
CA SER A 25 2.75 8.37 -29.56
C SER A 25 3.91 8.26 -28.55
N MET A 26 3.65 8.61 -27.30
CA MET A 26 4.52 8.25 -26.20
C MET A 26 4.49 6.75 -26.01
N THR A 27 5.38 6.07 -26.69
CA THR A 27 5.80 4.72 -26.30
C THR A 27 6.54 4.87 -24.97
N PRO A 28 6.17 4.15 -23.92
CA PRO A 28 6.96 4.16 -22.68
C PRO A 28 8.31 3.53 -22.99
N ALA A 29 9.34 4.36 -23.11
CA ALA A 29 10.70 3.90 -23.21
C ALA A 29 11.15 3.39 -21.83
N HIS A 30 11.52 2.11 -21.81
CA HIS A 30 12.33 1.46 -20.80
C HIS A 30 11.73 1.32 -19.39
N ALA A 31 10.77 0.38 -19.24
CA ALA A 31 10.82 -0.50 -18.09
C ALA A 31 12.11 -1.33 -18.23
N LYS A 32 13.22 -0.85 -17.70
CA LYS A 32 14.35 -1.73 -17.37
C LYS A 32 13.80 -2.69 -16.34
N SER A 33 13.54 -3.92 -16.75
CA SER A 33 13.40 -5.07 -15.88
C SER A 33 14.69 -5.14 -15.06
N GLY A 34 14.70 -4.49 -13.90
CA GLY A 34 15.72 -4.71 -12.91
C GLY A 34 15.59 -6.16 -12.49
N GLU A 35 16.53 -7.00 -12.91
CA GLU A 35 16.71 -8.32 -12.35
C GLU A 35 16.80 -8.15 -10.85
N SER A 36 15.81 -8.67 -10.13
CA SER A 36 15.79 -8.63 -8.67
C SER A 36 16.96 -9.51 -8.20
N HIS A 37 17.98 -8.89 -7.64
CA HIS A 37 19.03 -9.59 -6.89
C HIS A 37 18.46 -10.09 -5.56
N TYR A 38 17.44 -10.95 -5.62
CA TYR A 38 16.98 -11.70 -4.46
C TYR A 38 17.79 -12.99 -4.35
N VAL A 39 18.78 -13.00 -3.51
CA VAL A 39 19.48 -14.22 -3.08
C VAL A 39 18.56 -14.94 -2.11
N GLY A 40 17.74 -15.87 -2.61
CA GLY A 40 16.90 -16.77 -1.82
C GLY A 40 15.42 -16.38 -1.80
N GLY A 41 14.62 -16.97 -2.70
CA GLY A 41 13.21 -17.28 -2.47
C GLY A 41 12.18 -16.15 -2.49
N GLY A 42 12.36 -15.04 -3.19
CA GLY A 42 11.32 -14.00 -3.40
C GLY A 42 10.94 -13.20 -2.14
N PRO A 43 10.18 -12.08 -2.25
CA PRO A 43 9.76 -11.26 -1.12
C PRO A 43 8.94 -12.04 -0.10
N PHE A 44 9.04 -11.66 1.19
CA PHE A 44 8.27 -12.28 2.26
C PHE A 44 6.76 -12.16 2.06
N LEU A 45 6.30 -10.97 1.66
CA LEU A 45 4.93 -10.73 1.19
C LEU A 45 5.01 -10.14 -0.21
N ILE A 46 4.26 -10.72 -1.16
CA ILE A 46 4.18 -10.21 -2.53
C ILE A 46 2.77 -10.36 -3.09
N GLY A 47 2.25 -9.28 -3.68
CA GLY A 47 1.19 -9.32 -4.67
C GLY A 47 1.84 -9.20 -6.04
N ASP A 48 1.83 -10.27 -6.81
CA ASP A 48 2.56 -10.41 -8.07
C ASP A 48 1.62 -10.29 -9.26
N THR A 49 1.89 -9.33 -10.15
CA THR A 49 1.13 -9.07 -11.40
C THR A 49 -0.39 -9.03 -11.20
N MET A 50 -0.82 -8.42 -10.10
CA MET A 50 -2.23 -8.39 -9.72
C MET A 50 -3.05 -7.57 -10.70
N THR A 51 -4.12 -8.17 -11.24
CA THR A 51 -5.19 -7.51 -11.97
C THR A 51 -6.50 -7.77 -11.25
N GLY A 52 -7.29 -6.71 -11.02
CA GLY A 52 -8.55 -6.87 -10.28
C GLY A 52 -9.19 -5.55 -9.89
N GLY A 53 -10.35 -5.67 -9.25
CA GLY A 53 -11.19 -4.55 -8.85
C GLY A 53 -12.26 -5.00 -7.85
N TYR A 54 -13.19 -4.12 -7.52
CA TYR A 54 -14.26 -4.41 -6.56
C TYR A 54 -15.42 -5.16 -7.22
N GLY A 55 -15.75 -6.33 -6.69
CA GLY A 55 -16.89 -7.14 -7.15
C GLY A 55 -16.86 -7.38 -8.66
N LYS A 56 -17.97 -7.12 -9.35
CA LYS A 56 -18.08 -7.24 -10.82
C LYS A 56 -17.71 -5.96 -11.59
N GLY A 57 -17.20 -4.95 -10.90
CA GLY A 57 -16.77 -3.68 -11.51
C GLY A 57 -15.52 -3.83 -12.39
N PRO A 58 -15.09 -2.74 -13.05
CA PRO A 58 -13.88 -2.74 -13.86
C PRO A 58 -12.63 -3.01 -13.03
N ASP A 59 -11.57 -3.47 -13.70
CA ASP A 59 -10.27 -3.58 -13.08
C ASP A 59 -9.72 -2.20 -12.74
N ILE A 60 -9.20 -2.08 -11.52
CA ILE A 60 -8.50 -0.88 -11.02
C ILE A 60 -7.00 -1.14 -11.04
N LEU A 61 -6.60 -2.39 -10.77
CA LEU A 61 -5.23 -2.85 -10.86
C LEU A 61 -5.00 -3.57 -12.19
N HIS A 62 -3.84 -3.34 -12.79
CA HIS A 62 -3.45 -3.89 -14.08
C HIS A 62 -1.98 -4.32 -14.02
N ASP A 63 -1.70 -5.61 -13.85
CA ASP A 63 -0.35 -6.17 -13.70
C ASP A 63 0.46 -5.47 -12.59
N CYS A 64 -0.21 -5.14 -11.48
CA CYS A 64 0.41 -4.42 -10.37
C CYS A 64 1.21 -5.39 -9.49
N THR A 65 2.49 -5.08 -9.25
CA THR A 65 3.36 -5.86 -8.37
C THR A 65 3.84 -5.01 -7.21
N ILE A 66 3.55 -5.44 -5.99
CA ILE A 66 4.01 -4.82 -4.75
C ILE A 66 4.41 -5.89 -3.76
N GLY A 67 5.41 -5.63 -2.93
CA GLY A 67 5.83 -6.59 -1.92
C GLY A 67 6.82 -5.98 -0.94
N VAL A 68 7.17 -6.74 0.09
CA VAL A 68 8.12 -6.37 1.13
C VAL A 68 8.89 -7.59 1.60
N ASP A 69 10.15 -7.42 1.92
CA ASP A 69 11.00 -8.46 2.50
C ASP A 69 11.13 -8.30 4.02
N LYS A 70 11.67 -9.32 4.69
CA LYS A 70 11.83 -9.33 6.16
C LYS A 70 12.72 -8.17 6.61
N GLY A 71 12.22 -7.43 7.61
CA GLY A 71 12.94 -6.30 8.18
C GLY A 71 13.01 -5.05 7.30
N GLU A 72 12.31 -5.03 6.15
CA GLU A 72 12.24 -3.88 5.25
C GLU A 72 10.98 -3.04 5.46
N ILE A 73 11.08 -1.79 5.08
CA ILE A 73 9.94 -0.88 4.86
C ILE A 73 9.77 -0.71 3.36
N ALA A 74 8.66 -1.22 2.82
CA ALA A 74 8.25 -0.98 1.45
C ALA A 74 7.12 0.04 1.39
N VAL A 75 7.23 1.03 0.50
CA VAL A 75 6.28 2.13 0.42
C VAL A 75 5.66 2.20 -0.97
N ILE A 76 4.34 2.39 -1.00
CA ILE A 76 3.55 2.60 -2.20
C ILE A 76 3.15 4.08 -2.24
N VAL A 77 3.60 4.79 -3.27
CA VAL A 77 3.31 6.20 -3.50
C VAL A 77 2.70 6.42 -4.89
N GLY A 78 2.17 7.60 -5.14
CA GLY A 78 1.57 7.97 -6.42
C GLY A 78 0.41 8.96 -6.24
N PRO A 79 -0.13 9.51 -7.33
CA PRO A 79 -1.22 10.48 -7.27
C PRO A 79 -2.50 9.90 -6.66
N ASN A 80 -3.43 10.80 -6.31
CA ASN A 80 -4.76 10.37 -5.87
C ASN A 80 -5.46 9.59 -6.99
N GLY A 81 -6.10 8.49 -6.63
CA GLY A 81 -6.73 7.61 -7.61
C GLY A 81 -5.77 6.68 -8.36
N ALA A 82 -4.47 6.66 -8.02
CA ALA A 82 -3.50 5.76 -8.66
C ALA A 82 -3.70 4.27 -8.37
N GLY A 83 -4.58 3.92 -7.43
CA GLY A 83 -4.82 2.53 -7.03
C GLY A 83 -4.00 2.05 -5.82
N LYS A 84 -3.33 2.94 -5.09
CA LYS A 84 -2.47 2.59 -3.94
C LYS A 84 -3.19 1.77 -2.86
N SER A 85 -4.25 2.33 -2.26
CA SER A 85 -5.05 1.62 -1.24
C SER A 85 -5.79 0.42 -1.84
N THR A 86 -6.07 0.44 -3.15
CA THR A 86 -6.65 -0.71 -3.86
C THR A 86 -5.64 -1.86 -3.93
N ALA A 87 -4.37 -1.58 -4.25
CA ALA A 87 -3.30 -2.58 -4.26
C ALA A 87 -3.08 -3.17 -2.85
N MET A 88 -3.06 -2.32 -1.82
CA MET A 88 -2.98 -2.73 -0.43
C MET A 88 -4.15 -3.67 -0.04
N LYS A 89 -5.38 -3.29 -0.40
CA LYS A 89 -6.59 -4.08 -0.13
C LYS A 89 -6.61 -5.40 -0.90
N ALA A 90 -6.07 -5.45 -2.13
CA ALA A 90 -5.90 -6.69 -2.89
C ALA A 90 -4.96 -7.66 -2.16
N VAL A 91 -3.80 -7.17 -1.70
CA VAL A 91 -2.84 -7.96 -0.92
C VAL A 91 -3.43 -8.42 0.42
N PHE A 92 -4.34 -7.66 1.02
CA PHE A 92 -5.01 -8.05 2.26
C PHE A 92 -6.25 -8.94 2.05
N GLY A 93 -6.71 -9.15 0.81
CA GLY A 93 -7.87 -9.99 0.49
C GLY A 93 -9.22 -9.30 0.58
N MET A 94 -9.24 -7.97 0.57
CA MET A 94 -10.46 -7.13 0.56
C MET A 94 -10.92 -6.79 -0.87
N LEU A 95 -10.23 -7.32 -1.88
CA LEU A 95 -10.50 -7.07 -3.29
C LEU A 95 -10.26 -8.34 -4.08
N ASP A 96 -11.07 -8.56 -5.12
CA ASP A 96 -10.98 -9.73 -5.98
C ASP A 96 -9.77 -9.61 -6.92
N VAL A 97 -8.76 -10.43 -6.72
CA VAL A 97 -7.63 -10.61 -7.64
C VAL A 97 -8.07 -11.59 -8.72
N ARG A 98 -8.27 -11.09 -9.95
CA ARG A 98 -8.76 -11.85 -11.08
C ARG A 98 -7.64 -12.51 -11.89
N ALA A 99 -6.44 -11.90 -11.85
CA ALA A 99 -5.21 -12.47 -12.39
C ALA A 99 -4.02 -12.06 -11.52
N GLY A 100 -2.94 -12.82 -11.58
CA GLY A 100 -1.80 -12.70 -10.68
C GLY A 100 -1.99 -13.51 -9.41
N SER A 101 -1.15 -13.27 -8.40
CA SER A 101 -1.19 -14.02 -7.13
C SER A 101 -0.76 -13.16 -5.95
N VAL A 102 -1.15 -13.59 -4.74
CA VAL A 102 -0.64 -13.04 -3.48
C VAL A 102 0.01 -14.17 -2.68
N ARG A 103 1.26 -13.98 -2.27
CA ARG A 103 2.01 -14.97 -1.49
C ARG A 103 2.56 -14.36 -0.22
N LEU A 104 2.52 -15.13 0.86
CA LEU A 104 3.10 -14.82 2.16
C LEU A 104 4.06 -15.94 2.56
N ASP A 105 5.33 -15.62 2.76
CA ASP A 105 6.40 -16.59 3.11
C ASP A 105 6.41 -17.80 2.15
N GLY A 106 6.22 -17.55 0.85
CA GLY A 106 6.15 -18.54 -0.21
C GLY A 106 4.80 -19.25 -0.37
N GLU A 107 3.89 -19.15 0.58
CA GLU A 107 2.55 -19.75 0.51
C GLU A 107 1.61 -18.87 -0.32
N ASP A 108 0.87 -19.48 -1.25
CA ASP A 108 -0.19 -18.81 -2.00
C ASP A 108 -1.41 -18.55 -1.12
N ILE A 109 -1.73 -17.28 -0.91
CA ILE A 109 -2.87 -16.81 -0.11
C ILE A 109 -3.90 -16.07 -0.95
N THR A 110 -3.82 -16.13 -2.28
CA THR A 110 -4.63 -15.34 -3.23
C THR A 110 -6.12 -15.43 -2.92
N ASN A 111 -6.61 -16.64 -2.64
CA ASN A 111 -8.03 -16.90 -2.42
C ASN A 111 -8.44 -16.96 -0.93
N LEU A 112 -7.54 -16.63 -0.01
CA LEU A 112 -7.88 -16.58 1.41
C LEU A 112 -8.65 -15.32 1.77
N SER A 113 -9.62 -15.48 2.68
CA SER A 113 -10.35 -14.35 3.26
C SER A 113 -9.41 -13.41 4.05
N PRO A 114 -9.78 -12.14 4.29
CA PRO A 114 -9.01 -11.25 5.17
C PRO A 114 -8.80 -11.86 6.57
N GLN A 115 -9.81 -12.54 7.13
CA GLN A 115 -9.72 -13.19 8.42
C GLN A 115 -8.65 -14.30 8.44
N ASP A 116 -8.61 -15.13 7.40
CA ASP A 116 -7.60 -16.20 7.29
C ASP A 116 -6.20 -15.60 7.10
N ARG A 117 -6.06 -14.47 6.37
CA ARG A 117 -4.78 -13.76 6.23
C ARG A 117 -4.30 -13.18 7.56
N VAL A 118 -5.19 -12.68 8.41
CA VAL A 118 -4.86 -12.26 9.79
C VAL A 118 -4.36 -13.46 10.60
N ILE A 119 -5.03 -14.62 10.54
CA ILE A 119 -4.59 -15.84 11.21
C ILE A 119 -3.22 -16.31 10.71
N LYS A 120 -2.89 -16.09 9.42
CA LYS A 120 -1.56 -16.35 8.84
C LYS A 120 -0.47 -15.38 9.32
N GLY A 121 -0.85 -14.28 9.97
CA GLY A 121 0.04 -13.29 10.54
C GLY A 121 0.10 -11.96 9.78
N MET A 122 -0.91 -11.59 9.01
CA MET A 122 -0.99 -10.28 8.40
C MET A 122 -1.67 -9.29 9.35
N GLY A 123 -1.00 -8.21 9.74
CA GLY A 123 -1.58 -7.07 10.44
C GLY A 123 -1.97 -5.96 9.46
N PHE A 124 -3.13 -5.33 9.67
CA PHE A 124 -3.59 -4.23 8.81
C PHE A 124 -4.14 -3.07 9.63
N VAL A 125 -3.64 -1.88 9.35
CA VAL A 125 -4.13 -0.62 9.91
C VAL A 125 -4.75 0.21 8.78
N PRO A 126 -6.09 0.31 8.73
CA PRO A 126 -6.77 1.13 7.72
C PRO A 126 -6.61 2.63 8.04
N GLN A 127 -6.76 3.47 7.02
CA GLN A 127 -6.67 4.92 7.12
C GLN A 127 -7.67 5.52 8.12
N THR A 128 -8.89 4.99 8.17
CA THR A 128 -9.98 5.52 9.00
C THR A 128 -10.61 4.43 9.86
N SER A 129 -11.32 4.83 10.91
CA SER A 129 -12.07 3.92 11.80
C SER A 129 -11.18 2.81 12.39
N ASN A 130 -9.94 3.17 12.67
CA ASN A 130 -8.88 2.23 13.07
C ASN A 130 -8.76 2.05 14.61
N ILE A 131 -9.58 2.75 15.42
CA ILE A 131 -9.64 2.62 16.88
C ILE A 131 -11.08 2.64 17.40
N PHE A 132 -11.29 2.14 18.61
CA PHE A 132 -12.54 2.26 19.35
C PHE A 132 -12.48 3.50 20.26
N THR A 133 -13.10 4.60 19.85
CA THR A 133 -12.97 5.90 20.50
C THR A 133 -13.56 5.97 21.90
N SER A 134 -14.56 5.14 22.21
CA SER A 134 -15.20 5.04 23.53
C SER A 134 -14.46 4.14 24.53
N MET A 135 -13.52 3.33 24.04
CA MET A 135 -12.69 2.47 24.88
C MET A 135 -11.42 3.20 25.30
N THR A 136 -10.82 2.78 26.41
CA THR A 136 -9.49 3.23 26.82
C THR A 136 -8.41 2.78 25.84
N VAL A 137 -7.20 3.34 25.95
CA VAL A 137 -6.04 2.89 25.19
C VAL A 137 -5.78 1.41 25.46
N GLU A 138 -5.75 0.98 26.71
CA GLU A 138 -5.49 -0.40 27.10
C GLU A 138 -6.53 -1.35 26.53
N GLU A 139 -7.83 -1.04 26.67
CA GLU A 139 -8.92 -1.83 26.06
C GLU A 139 -8.81 -1.93 24.53
N ASN A 140 -8.37 -0.86 23.85
CA ASN A 140 -8.09 -0.91 22.41
C ASN A 140 -6.99 -1.90 22.07
N LEU A 141 -5.90 -1.92 22.87
CA LEU A 141 -4.80 -2.86 22.67
C LEU A 141 -5.25 -4.31 22.95
N GLU A 142 -5.99 -4.54 24.04
CA GLU A 142 -6.56 -5.87 24.36
C GLU A 142 -7.46 -6.38 23.23
N MET A 143 -8.29 -5.51 22.66
CA MET A 143 -9.12 -5.86 21.50
C MET A 143 -8.29 -6.26 20.27
N GLY A 144 -7.07 -5.73 20.13
CA GLY A 144 -6.13 -6.18 19.09
C GLY A 144 -5.73 -7.65 19.25
N ALA A 145 -5.68 -8.15 20.46
CA ALA A 145 -5.34 -9.55 20.77
C ALA A 145 -6.54 -10.51 20.75
N PHE A 146 -7.73 -10.09 20.31
CA PHE A 146 -8.99 -10.85 20.38
C PHE A 146 -8.90 -12.27 19.79
N ILE A 147 -8.08 -12.47 18.75
CA ILE A 147 -7.90 -13.79 18.13
C ILE A 147 -6.96 -14.72 18.92
N ARG A 148 -6.22 -14.18 19.89
CA ARG A 148 -5.23 -14.93 20.69
C ARG A 148 -5.89 -15.64 21.87
N ARG A 149 -5.22 -16.69 22.35
CA ARG A 149 -5.65 -17.52 23.51
C ARG A 149 -4.58 -17.60 24.60
N ASP A 150 -3.40 -17.05 24.32
CA ASP A 150 -2.24 -17.01 25.22
C ASP A 150 -2.23 -15.75 26.08
N ASP A 151 -1.30 -15.68 27.02
CA ASP A 151 -1.07 -14.47 27.83
C ASP A 151 -0.50 -13.34 26.97
N ILE A 152 -1.21 -12.23 26.91
CA ILE A 152 -0.87 -11.04 26.10
C ILE A 152 0.03 -10.04 26.85
N SER A 153 0.32 -10.27 28.14
CA SER A 153 1.01 -9.28 28.99
C SER A 153 2.38 -8.90 28.43
N GLN A 154 3.15 -9.87 27.95
CA GLN A 154 4.45 -9.59 27.34
C GLN A 154 4.34 -8.75 26.06
N THR A 155 3.34 -9.03 25.21
CA THR A 155 3.11 -8.27 23.99
C THR A 155 2.64 -6.85 24.30
N MET A 156 1.81 -6.70 25.32
CA MET A 156 1.36 -5.39 25.82
C MET A 156 2.54 -4.53 26.24
N GLU A 157 3.47 -5.10 27.02
CA GLU A 157 4.69 -4.40 27.45
C GLU A 157 5.57 -4.02 26.26
N GLN A 158 5.74 -4.90 25.26
CA GLN A 158 6.48 -4.59 24.03
C GLN A 158 5.85 -3.43 23.25
N VAL A 159 4.51 -3.38 23.18
CA VAL A 159 3.79 -2.26 22.54
C VAL A 159 3.99 -0.97 23.34
N TYR A 160 3.97 -1.01 24.65
CA TYR A 160 4.24 0.15 25.49
C TYR A 160 5.70 0.63 25.40
N ASP A 161 6.65 -0.27 25.20
CA ASP A 161 8.05 0.11 24.98
C ASP A 161 8.25 0.81 23.63
N LEU A 162 7.56 0.36 22.58
CA LEU A 162 7.56 1.01 21.27
C LEU A 162 6.80 2.36 21.29
N PHE A 163 5.74 2.45 22.08
CA PHE A 163 4.87 3.64 22.16
C PHE A 163 4.65 4.06 23.63
N PRO A 164 5.65 4.68 24.30
CA PRO A 164 5.58 5.01 25.73
C PRO A 164 4.34 5.85 26.10
N ILE A 165 3.89 6.73 25.20
CA ILE A 165 2.71 7.56 25.43
C ILE A 165 1.43 6.73 25.64
N LEU A 166 1.36 5.52 25.07
CA LEU A 166 0.22 4.63 25.27
C LEU A 166 0.18 4.06 26.68
N ARG A 167 1.37 3.81 27.30
CA ARG A 167 1.47 3.41 28.70
C ARG A 167 0.99 4.53 29.63
N ASP A 168 1.47 5.75 29.37
CA ASP A 168 1.12 6.93 30.19
C ASP A 168 -0.38 7.22 30.15
N LYS A 169 -1.02 6.97 29.00
CA LYS A 169 -2.43 7.25 28.73
C LYS A 169 -3.33 6.00 28.72
N ARG A 170 -2.86 4.87 29.26
CA ARG A 170 -3.56 3.58 29.14
C ARG A 170 -5.02 3.60 29.61
N ASN A 171 -5.32 4.38 30.66
CA ASN A 171 -6.66 4.51 31.24
C ASN A 171 -7.51 5.63 30.59
N GLN A 172 -6.95 6.40 29.63
CA GLN A 172 -7.67 7.48 28.96
C GLN A 172 -8.49 6.94 27.79
N ALA A 173 -9.69 7.48 27.55
CA ALA A 173 -10.49 7.15 26.38
C ALA A 173 -9.74 7.53 25.10
N ALA A 174 -9.64 6.60 24.14
CA ALA A 174 -8.86 6.80 22.92
C ALA A 174 -9.40 7.95 22.04
N GLY A 175 -10.68 8.27 22.16
CA GLY A 175 -11.30 9.42 21.48
C GLY A 175 -10.77 10.78 21.93
N GLU A 176 -10.23 10.89 23.15
CA GLU A 176 -9.67 12.14 23.72
C GLU A 176 -8.20 12.38 23.32
N LEU A 177 -7.58 11.43 22.64
CA LEU A 177 -6.21 11.53 22.20
C LEU A 177 -6.05 12.44 20.98
N SER A 178 -4.83 12.98 20.77
CA SER A 178 -4.47 13.68 19.55
C SER A 178 -4.53 12.73 18.34
N GLY A 179 -4.57 13.28 17.11
CA GLY A 179 -4.57 12.49 15.88
C GLY A 179 -3.40 11.50 15.82
N GLY A 180 -2.18 11.97 16.09
CA GLY A 180 -0.99 11.11 16.11
C GLY A 180 -1.00 10.04 17.20
N GLN A 181 -1.49 10.38 18.38
CA GLN A 181 -1.64 9.40 19.47
C GLN A 181 -2.66 8.32 19.10
N ARG A 182 -3.78 8.69 18.44
CA ARG A 182 -4.74 7.72 17.91
C ARG A 182 -4.11 6.79 16.88
N GLN A 183 -3.24 7.31 16.01
CA GLN A 183 -2.50 6.45 15.06
C GLN A 183 -1.56 5.48 15.77
N GLN A 184 -0.87 5.92 16.83
CA GLN A 184 -0.06 5.02 17.65
C GLN A 184 -0.90 3.92 18.31
N VAL A 185 -2.11 4.24 18.81
CA VAL A 185 -3.06 3.21 19.31
C VAL A 185 -3.42 2.21 18.20
N ALA A 186 -3.72 2.70 16.99
CA ALA A 186 -4.10 1.84 15.87
C ALA A 186 -2.97 0.88 15.46
N VAL A 187 -1.73 1.37 15.39
CA VAL A 187 -0.54 0.55 15.12
C VAL A 187 -0.31 -0.43 16.28
N GLY A 188 -0.32 0.04 17.53
CA GLY A 188 -0.18 -0.79 18.72
C GLY A 188 -1.21 -1.92 18.75
N ARG A 189 -2.47 -1.62 18.46
CA ARG A 189 -3.54 -2.61 18.37
C ARG A 189 -3.26 -3.68 17.32
N ALA A 190 -2.74 -3.30 16.15
CA ALA A 190 -2.37 -4.26 15.12
C ALA A 190 -1.19 -5.15 15.57
N LEU A 191 -0.21 -4.59 16.30
CA LEU A 191 0.93 -5.34 16.84
C LEU A 191 0.53 -6.37 17.91
N MET A 192 -0.60 -6.16 18.61
CA MET A 192 -1.10 -7.13 19.60
C MET A 192 -1.45 -8.49 18.99
N THR A 193 -1.70 -8.58 17.69
CA THR A 193 -1.87 -9.87 17.00
C THR A 193 -0.55 -10.63 16.84
N GLN A 194 0.61 -10.04 17.15
CA GLN A 194 1.96 -10.52 16.82
C GLN A 194 2.09 -10.86 15.32
N PRO A 195 1.90 -9.86 14.44
CA PRO A 195 1.88 -10.12 13.02
C PRO A 195 3.28 -10.48 12.50
N LYS A 196 3.33 -11.22 11.39
CA LYS A 196 4.54 -11.51 10.62
C LYS A 196 4.86 -10.42 9.59
N VAL A 197 3.87 -9.61 9.24
CA VAL A 197 3.95 -8.44 8.36
C VAL A 197 2.90 -7.42 8.78
N LEU A 198 3.26 -6.15 8.78
CA LEU A 198 2.36 -5.04 9.10
C LEU A 198 2.07 -4.22 7.84
N MET A 199 0.79 -3.97 7.60
CA MET A 199 0.31 -3.17 6.47
C MET A 199 -0.34 -1.89 6.98
N LEU A 200 0.10 -0.72 6.49
CA LEU A 200 -0.35 0.60 6.95
C LEU A 200 -0.92 1.40 5.76
N ASP A 201 -2.20 1.75 5.82
CA ASP A 201 -2.87 2.55 4.77
C ASP A 201 -2.95 4.02 5.21
N GLU A 202 -2.05 4.85 4.67
CA GLU A 202 -1.90 6.29 4.95
C GLU A 202 -1.86 6.62 6.46
N PRO A 203 -0.91 6.05 7.22
CA PRO A 203 -0.85 6.25 8.69
C PRO A 203 -0.63 7.69 9.11
N THR A 204 -0.09 8.55 8.23
CA THR A 204 0.15 9.98 8.52
C THR A 204 -0.97 10.90 8.04
N ALA A 205 -2.08 10.35 7.53
CA ALA A 205 -3.18 11.17 7.03
C ALA A 205 -3.80 12.05 8.12
N GLY A 206 -3.90 13.35 7.85
CA GLY A 206 -4.56 14.32 8.73
C GLY A 206 -3.81 14.68 10.02
N VAL A 207 -2.52 14.35 10.12
CA VAL A 207 -1.66 14.79 11.24
C VAL A 207 -0.78 15.97 10.83
N SER A 208 -0.28 16.71 11.83
CA SER A 208 0.68 17.81 11.58
C SER A 208 2.05 17.27 11.16
N PRO A 209 2.89 18.09 10.47
CA PRO A 209 4.22 17.66 10.05
C PRO A 209 5.10 17.12 11.17
N ILE A 210 5.09 17.76 12.34
CA ILE A 210 5.87 17.30 13.51
C ILE A 210 5.41 15.90 13.96
N VAL A 211 4.10 15.68 14.02
CA VAL A 211 3.53 14.38 14.41
C VAL A 211 3.78 13.33 13.34
N MET A 212 3.86 13.73 12.08
CA MET A 212 4.23 12.84 10.98
C MET A 212 5.65 12.29 11.14
N ASP A 213 6.62 13.17 11.44
CA ASP A 213 8.01 12.77 11.68
C ASP A 213 8.09 11.78 12.87
N GLU A 214 7.40 12.08 13.98
CA GLU A 214 7.30 11.16 15.13
C GLU A 214 6.73 9.78 14.74
N LEU A 215 5.68 9.75 13.89
CA LEU A 215 5.07 8.49 13.45
C LEU A 215 6.03 7.69 12.55
N PHE A 216 6.76 8.35 11.65
CA PHE A 216 7.77 7.68 10.83
C PHE A 216 8.90 7.11 11.68
N ASP A 217 9.38 7.85 12.70
CA ASP A 217 10.38 7.32 13.65
C ASP A 217 9.88 6.06 14.35
N ARG A 218 8.60 6.03 14.79
CA ARG A 218 8.00 4.84 15.42
C ARG A 218 7.86 3.69 14.42
N ILE A 219 7.51 3.95 13.17
CA ILE A 219 7.44 2.93 12.11
C ILE A 219 8.82 2.32 11.86
N ILE A 220 9.88 3.14 11.83
CA ILE A 220 11.26 2.68 11.72
C ILE A 220 11.63 1.79 12.92
N GLU A 221 11.28 2.19 14.15
CA GLU A 221 11.54 1.38 15.35
C GLU A 221 10.82 0.02 15.28
N VAL A 222 9.57 -0.01 14.82
CA VAL A 222 8.82 -1.26 14.61
C VAL A 222 9.51 -2.13 13.56
N SER A 223 9.96 -1.57 12.43
CA SER A 223 10.67 -2.35 11.40
C SER A 223 12.00 -2.92 11.92
N ARG A 224 12.71 -2.19 12.79
CA ARG A 224 13.97 -2.65 13.41
C ARG A 224 13.80 -3.89 14.29
N THR A 225 12.60 -4.23 14.71
CA THR A 225 12.33 -5.52 15.38
C THR A 225 12.39 -6.71 14.43
N GLY A 226 12.60 -6.47 13.12
CA GLY A 226 12.59 -7.49 12.06
C GLY A 226 11.23 -7.66 11.38
N LEU A 227 10.21 -6.87 11.79
CA LEU A 227 8.88 -6.92 11.21
C LEU A 227 8.85 -6.20 9.85
N PRO A 228 8.53 -6.87 8.74
CA PRO A 228 8.33 -6.22 7.44
C PRO A 228 7.11 -5.30 7.48
N ILE A 229 7.26 -4.11 6.88
CA ILE A 229 6.19 -3.11 6.82
C ILE A 229 5.90 -2.75 5.36
N LEU A 230 4.67 -2.95 4.92
CA LEU A 230 4.17 -2.48 3.63
C LEU A 230 3.25 -1.28 3.88
N MET A 231 3.60 -0.10 3.37
CA MET A 231 2.88 1.14 3.68
C MET A 231 2.43 1.85 2.40
N VAL A 232 1.21 2.37 2.42
CA VAL A 232 0.74 3.37 1.45
C VAL A 232 0.89 4.74 2.06
N GLU A 233 1.43 5.70 1.30
CA GLU A 233 1.52 7.09 1.74
C GLU A 233 1.21 8.10 0.65
N GLN A 234 0.65 9.24 1.08
CA GLN A 234 0.41 10.38 0.23
C GLN A 234 1.62 11.33 0.19
N ASN A 235 2.33 11.49 1.32
CA ASN A 235 3.58 12.23 1.43
C ASN A 235 4.75 11.44 0.85
N ALA A 236 4.81 11.37 -0.48
CA ALA A 236 5.74 10.51 -1.21
C ALA A 236 7.20 10.74 -0.82
N ARG A 237 7.63 12.01 -0.66
CA ARG A 237 9.02 12.34 -0.35
C ARG A 237 9.46 11.76 0.99
N GLN A 238 8.75 12.11 2.08
CA GLN A 238 9.10 11.65 3.43
C GLN A 238 9.00 10.14 3.55
N ALA A 239 7.97 9.53 2.92
CA ALA A 239 7.81 8.09 2.92
C ALA A 239 8.95 7.37 2.19
N LEU A 240 9.43 7.89 1.04
CA LEU A 240 10.56 7.32 0.33
C LEU A 240 11.90 7.54 1.06
N GLU A 241 12.03 8.57 1.91
CA GLU A 241 13.23 8.78 2.74
C GLU A 241 13.48 7.65 3.73
N ILE A 242 12.42 6.99 4.21
CA ILE A 242 12.51 5.86 5.15
C ILE A 242 12.38 4.50 4.47
N ALA A 243 12.11 4.45 3.16
CA ALA A 243 11.82 3.22 2.43
C ALA A 243 13.09 2.49 1.97
N ASP A 244 13.18 1.20 2.26
CA ASP A 244 14.13 0.28 1.62
C ASP A 244 13.69 0.04 0.18
N LYS A 245 12.38 -0.08 -0.06
CA LYS A 245 11.79 -0.28 -1.38
C LYS A 245 10.59 0.63 -1.61
N GLY A 246 10.49 1.21 -2.80
CA GLY A 246 9.41 2.06 -3.23
C GLY A 246 8.72 1.59 -4.50
N TYR A 247 7.42 1.78 -4.54
CA TYR A 247 6.57 1.52 -5.70
C TYR A 247 5.80 2.80 -6.03
N VAL A 248 6.03 3.36 -7.21
CA VAL A 248 5.24 4.50 -7.71
C VAL A 248 4.14 3.96 -8.60
N LEU A 249 2.89 4.07 -8.15
CA LEU A 249 1.72 3.62 -8.92
C LEU A 249 1.09 4.76 -9.70
N VAL A 250 0.67 4.45 -10.93
CA VAL A 250 -0.13 5.32 -11.79
C VAL A 250 -1.19 4.47 -12.48
N GLN A 251 -2.45 4.85 -12.32
CA GLN A 251 -3.58 4.16 -12.95
C GLN A 251 -3.55 2.63 -12.76
N GLY A 252 -3.29 2.19 -11.54
CA GLY A 252 -3.28 0.78 -11.16
C GLY A 252 -2.08 -0.03 -11.64
N ARG A 253 -1.03 0.62 -12.15
CA ARG A 253 0.21 -0.01 -12.65
C ARG A 253 1.44 0.52 -11.94
N ASN A 254 2.50 -0.28 -11.89
CA ASN A 254 3.81 0.20 -11.48
C ASN A 254 4.38 1.12 -12.57
N ALA A 255 4.55 2.41 -12.28
CA ALA A 255 5.26 3.34 -13.14
C ALA A 255 6.78 3.27 -12.88
N TYR A 256 7.15 3.22 -11.60
CA TYR A 256 8.55 3.09 -11.16
C TYR A 256 8.64 2.13 -9.97
N THR A 257 9.74 1.42 -9.88
CA THR A 257 10.06 0.55 -8.74
C THR A 257 11.57 0.62 -8.50
N GLY A 258 11.99 0.80 -7.26
CA GLY A 258 13.40 0.89 -6.87
C GLY A 258 13.55 1.04 -5.37
N THR A 259 14.75 1.30 -4.88
CA THR A 259 14.95 1.72 -3.50
C THR A 259 14.40 3.14 -3.30
N GLY A 260 14.05 3.49 -2.06
CA GLY A 260 13.61 4.86 -1.75
C GLY A 260 14.63 5.90 -2.23
N LYS A 261 15.92 5.64 -2.03
CA LYS A 261 17.02 6.50 -2.46
C LYS A 261 17.09 6.68 -3.99
N GLU A 262 16.93 5.60 -4.74
CA GLU A 262 16.93 5.65 -6.22
C GLU A 262 15.74 6.47 -6.73
N LEU A 263 14.55 6.25 -6.18
CA LEU A 263 13.35 6.97 -6.57
C LEU A 263 13.40 8.46 -6.21
N LEU A 264 14.00 8.81 -5.06
CA LEU A 264 14.24 10.20 -4.67
C LEU A 264 15.25 10.91 -5.56
N ALA A 265 16.20 10.18 -6.14
CA ALA A 265 17.22 10.72 -7.05
C ALA A 265 16.73 10.81 -8.51
N ASP A 266 15.69 10.05 -8.88
CA ASP A 266 15.15 10.00 -10.25
C ASP A 266 14.49 11.33 -10.65
N PRO A 267 14.93 12.01 -11.73
CA PRO A 267 14.40 13.31 -12.16
C PRO A 267 12.92 13.24 -12.56
N GLU A 268 12.47 12.16 -13.18
CA GLU A 268 11.08 12.01 -13.63
C GLU A 268 10.15 11.77 -12.43
N VAL A 269 10.58 10.95 -11.47
CA VAL A 269 9.85 10.73 -10.22
C VAL A 269 9.74 12.04 -9.43
N ARG A 270 10.85 12.79 -9.31
CA ARG A 270 10.86 14.10 -8.63
C ARG A 270 9.89 15.08 -9.26
N LYS A 271 9.97 15.26 -10.58
CA LYS A 271 9.13 16.19 -11.33
C LYS A 271 7.65 15.83 -11.26
N SER A 272 7.32 14.53 -11.34
CA SER A 272 5.93 14.08 -11.49
C SER A 272 5.22 13.80 -10.16
N PHE A 273 5.97 13.43 -9.09
CA PHE A 273 5.36 12.89 -7.87
C PHE A 273 5.88 13.50 -6.56
N LEU A 274 7.02 14.22 -6.56
CA LEU A 274 7.63 14.75 -5.34
C LEU A 274 7.55 16.28 -5.21
N GLY A 275 6.89 16.96 -6.16
CA GLY A 275 6.74 18.43 -6.13
C GLY A 275 8.07 19.13 -6.36
N GLY A 276 8.71 18.84 -7.49
CA GLY A 276 10.04 19.30 -7.87
C GLY A 276 10.23 20.81 -7.94
#